data_dcc09d7420ce71bdd4c5fd7af52d3545
#
_entry.id   dcc09d7420ce71bdd4c5fd7af52d3545
#
_cell.length_a   1.000
_cell.length_b   1.000
_cell.length_c   1.000
_cell.angle_alpha   90.00
_cell.angle_beta   90.00
_cell.angle_gamma   90.00
#
_symmetry.space_group_name_H-M   'P 1'
#
loop_
_entity.id
_entity.type
_entity.pdbx_description
1 polymer ?
#
loop_
_entity_poly.entity_id
_entity_poly.type
_entity_poly.pdbx_seq_one_letter_code
_entity_poly.pdbx_strand_id
1 'polypeptide(L)'
;MNPLKNNHFKTAGLAGLLISAALFLHGVYMHWTYLEDDPLIDFRYAMNFHSGHGWVFNLGEHVNGCTSFFGLVLTTILSDFFSIDTSIVVLKILGIVAGLVILWQIQRIAQILLPEAPLVSACAPLLLAYRTDFPLSMINGLETPYACVFLLSGMIAVYHARLEDRETGYWKAAGLFCFAGLSRPELVPIFPVLLGVIALSQGRLKIKQMALYFLPFIGLGFFNYIYYGSPLPNTYYAKVVDLVTGLILGGEYLAQYLLPPTGILSAVVGVLCLLAVASRQGKFTPIFFTVVFLYAAFLLRTSGDWMVDGRFAMPVLPLIIVSWLVGLYVVFQKVNLFLKGNRLACTCLMVLLAVFIATEGYLDNRARNMYISQFSSSTSLGTAVKSTEPLSEWMCGAPTGRQRIAEWIKDNVHSGESVAMPEMGLIPCLNPDVGFIDFEGLTDATIAHLPGYHHGPFGVYAGQDWDSLDAPMGRYIEYRHPAYVVSAYRIDEPIRNPNYIKVATIRAHIDINGWHNFLVYKRRAWQSTTPQQQ
;
A
#
# COMPACT_ATOMS: atom_id res chain seq x y z
N MET A 1 -2.19 -0.96 -44.61
CA MET A 1 -3.25 -1.03 -43.56
C MET A 1 -4.39 -0.12 -43.97
N ASN A 2 -5.64 -0.64 -43.97
CA ASN A 2 -6.81 0.10 -44.43
C ASN A 2 -7.17 1.23 -43.41
N PRO A 3 -7.24 2.53 -43.81
CA PRO A 3 -7.48 3.65 -42.89
C PRO A 3 -8.82 3.53 -42.11
N LEU A 4 -9.81 2.86 -42.66
CA LEU A 4 -11.09 2.59 -41.98
C LEU A 4 -10.93 1.65 -40.78
N LYS A 5 -10.05 0.65 -40.82
CA LYS A 5 -9.74 -0.21 -39.68
C LYS A 5 -9.08 0.58 -38.53
N ASN A 6 -8.26 1.59 -38.85
CA ASN A 6 -7.54 2.37 -37.85
C ASN A 6 -8.49 3.27 -37.01
N ASN A 7 -9.59 3.78 -37.59
CA ASN A 7 -10.56 4.61 -36.87
C ASN A 7 -11.43 3.80 -35.89
N HIS A 8 -11.95 2.65 -36.30
CA HIS A 8 -12.75 1.78 -35.41
C HIS A 8 -11.94 1.31 -34.19
N PHE A 9 -10.65 1.04 -34.35
CA PHE A 9 -9.77 0.62 -33.26
C PHE A 9 -9.49 1.74 -32.26
N LYS A 10 -9.28 2.98 -32.75
CA LYS A 10 -9.13 4.16 -31.89
C LYS A 10 -10.42 4.44 -31.10
N THR A 11 -11.57 4.32 -31.76
CA THR A 11 -12.89 4.53 -31.13
C THR A 11 -13.17 3.50 -30.04
N ALA A 12 -12.88 2.22 -30.28
CA ALA A 12 -13.07 1.16 -29.27
C ALA A 12 -12.14 1.34 -28.06
N GLY A 13 -10.87 1.73 -28.29
CA GLY A 13 -9.93 2.03 -27.22
C GLY A 13 -10.38 3.21 -26.37
N LEU A 14 -10.87 4.27 -27.00
CA LEU A 14 -11.41 5.44 -26.29
C LEU A 14 -12.67 5.09 -25.50
N ALA A 15 -13.60 4.35 -26.10
CA ALA A 15 -14.82 3.89 -25.42
C ALA A 15 -14.49 3.02 -24.18
N GLY A 16 -13.54 2.09 -24.31
CA GLY A 16 -13.05 1.28 -23.19
C GLY A 16 -12.50 2.14 -22.05
N LEU A 17 -11.68 3.15 -22.37
CA LEU A 17 -11.15 4.08 -21.35
C LEU A 17 -12.24 4.91 -20.68
N LEU A 18 -13.21 5.43 -21.43
CA LEU A 18 -14.30 6.23 -20.87
C LEU A 18 -15.18 5.40 -19.93
N ILE A 19 -15.51 4.18 -20.29
CA ILE A 19 -16.27 3.26 -19.43
C ILE A 19 -15.46 2.90 -18.19
N SER A 20 -14.15 2.62 -18.34
CA SER A 20 -13.27 2.33 -17.21
C SER A 20 -13.15 3.51 -16.26
N ALA A 21 -13.02 4.73 -16.80
CA ALA A 21 -12.99 5.95 -15.99
C ALA A 21 -14.31 6.13 -15.23
N ALA A 22 -15.46 5.90 -15.86
CA ALA A 22 -16.76 5.98 -15.21
C ALA A 22 -16.90 4.95 -14.08
N LEU A 23 -16.48 3.69 -14.30
CA LEU A 23 -16.47 2.64 -13.27
C LEU A 23 -15.55 3.00 -12.10
N PHE A 24 -14.35 3.46 -12.41
CA PHE A 24 -13.38 3.90 -11.39
C PHE A 24 -13.93 5.06 -10.55
N LEU A 25 -14.46 6.12 -11.21
CA LEU A 25 -15.04 7.26 -10.51
C LEU A 25 -16.29 6.88 -9.70
N HIS A 26 -17.08 5.92 -10.19
CA HIS A 26 -18.17 5.35 -9.39
C HIS A 26 -17.65 4.63 -8.14
N GLY A 27 -16.59 3.83 -8.24
CA GLY A 27 -15.94 3.20 -7.08
C GLY A 27 -15.41 4.24 -6.09
N VAL A 28 -14.76 5.30 -6.57
CA VAL A 28 -14.34 6.44 -5.74
C VAL A 28 -15.52 7.10 -5.04
N TYR A 29 -16.63 7.34 -5.77
CA TYR A 29 -17.84 7.92 -5.19
C TYR A 29 -18.42 7.08 -4.06
N MET A 30 -18.45 5.76 -4.25
CA MET A 30 -18.98 4.82 -3.24
C MET A 30 -18.12 4.74 -1.98
N HIS A 31 -16.79 4.97 -2.11
CA HIS A 31 -15.83 4.81 -1.01
C HIS A 31 -15.11 6.12 -0.65
N TRP A 32 -15.72 7.28 -0.91
CA TRP A 32 -15.07 8.58 -0.74
C TRP A 32 -14.49 8.82 0.64
N THR A 33 -15.17 8.32 1.68
CA THR A 33 -14.73 8.47 3.08
C THR A 33 -13.61 7.51 3.48
N TYR A 34 -13.22 6.58 2.60
CA TYR A 34 -12.12 5.67 2.88
C TYR A 34 -10.80 6.44 3.04
N LEU A 35 -10.12 6.21 4.15
CA LEU A 35 -8.80 6.75 4.46
C LEU A 35 -8.12 5.74 5.40
N GLU A 36 -6.85 5.44 5.16
CA GLU A 36 -6.05 4.61 6.07
C GLU A 36 -5.49 5.43 7.24
N ASP A 37 -5.05 4.75 8.29
CA ASP A 37 -4.43 5.39 9.46
C ASP A 37 -2.99 5.86 9.18
N ASP A 38 -2.22 5.07 8.44
CA ASP A 38 -0.81 5.30 8.14
C ASP A 38 -0.51 6.69 7.51
N PRO A 39 -1.32 7.26 6.58
CA PRO A 39 -1.07 8.61 6.06
C PRO A 39 -0.97 9.68 7.14
N LEU A 40 -1.68 9.49 8.26
CA LEU A 40 -1.68 10.46 9.35
C LEU A 40 -0.37 10.44 10.17
N ILE A 41 0.43 9.38 10.03
CA ILE A 41 1.81 9.35 10.54
C ILE A 41 2.62 10.46 9.83
N ASP A 42 2.56 10.53 8.50
CA ASP A 42 3.26 11.56 7.71
C ASP A 42 2.79 12.97 8.09
N PHE A 43 1.48 13.16 8.37
CA PHE A 43 0.96 14.45 8.84
C PHE A 43 1.55 14.85 10.19
N ARG A 44 1.75 13.92 11.12
CA ARG A 44 2.39 14.24 12.40
C ARG A 44 3.83 14.69 12.21
N TYR A 45 4.61 14.05 11.33
CA TYR A 45 5.94 14.52 10.95
C TYR A 45 5.91 15.92 10.32
N ALA A 46 4.95 16.18 9.45
CA ALA A 46 4.76 17.49 8.82
C ALA A 46 4.41 18.58 9.85
N MET A 47 3.52 18.30 10.79
CA MET A 47 3.15 19.23 11.87
C MET A 47 4.38 19.61 12.72
N ASN A 48 5.17 18.64 13.13
CA ASN A 48 6.40 18.89 13.90
C ASN A 48 7.44 19.64 13.08
N PHE A 49 7.55 19.38 11.78
CA PHE A 49 8.43 20.13 10.88
C PHE A 49 8.03 21.61 10.81
N HIS A 50 6.75 21.93 10.61
CA HIS A 50 6.26 23.31 10.58
C HIS A 50 6.37 24.03 11.92
N SER A 51 6.33 23.28 13.03
CA SER A 51 6.57 23.82 14.38
C SER A 51 8.05 24.04 14.69
N GLY A 52 8.96 23.80 13.74
CA GLY A 52 10.40 24.00 13.88
C GLY A 52 11.16 22.88 14.58
N HIS A 53 10.51 21.75 14.85
CA HIS A 53 11.12 20.59 15.50
C HIS A 53 11.77 19.61 14.51
N GLY A 54 11.61 19.85 13.20
CA GLY A 54 12.07 18.97 12.12
C GLY A 54 11.16 17.77 11.87
N TRP A 55 11.58 16.88 10.98
CA TRP A 55 10.82 15.65 10.68
C TRP A 55 11.00 14.62 11.80
N VAL A 56 10.24 14.76 12.86
CA VAL A 56 10.22 13.85 14.02
C VAL A 56 8.79 13.46 14.38
N PHE A 57 8.57 12.27 14.90
CA PHE A 57 7.26 11.83 15.38
C PHE A 57 6.99 12.32 16.79
N ASN A 58 7.90 12.04 17.72
CA ASN A 58 7.92 12.59 19.07
C ASN A 58 8.98 13.66 19.18
N LEU A 59 8.71 14.69 19.99
CA LEU A 59 9.66 15.76 20.23
C LEU A 59 10.92 15.22 20.90
N GLY A 60 12.08 15.57 20.35
CA GLY A 60 13.39 15.14 20.87
C GLY A 60 13.81 13.72 20.49
N GLU A 61 13.00 12.97 19.74
CA GLU A 61 13.31 11.61 19.26
C GLU A 61 13.50 11.62 17.73
N HIS A 62 14.70 11.33 17.26
CA HIS A 62 15.00 11.25 15.83
C HIS A 62 14.82 9.82 15.32
N VAL A 63 13.59 9.45 14.95
CA VAL A 63 13.22 8.15 14.38
C VAL A 63 12.52 8.35 13.05
N ASN A 64 12.96 7.66 11.99
CA ASN A 64 12.31 7.72 10.69
C ASN A 64 11.20 6.67 10.58
N GLY A 65 9.98 7.02 10.95
CA GLY A 65 8.79 6.17 10.84
C GLY A 65 8.10 6.21 9.46
N CYS A 66 8.58 7.04 8.52
CA CYS A 66 7.99 7.20 7.19
C CYS A 66 8.75 6.38 6.16
N THR A 67 8.08 5.40 5.55
CA THR A 67 8.70 4.55 4.51
C THR A 67 8.87 5.31 3.19
N SER A 68 7.89 6.15 2.83
CA SER A 68 7.85 6.92 1.59
C SER A 68 8.42 8.32 1.79
N PHE A 69 9.61 8.57 1.28
CA PHE A 69 10.15 9.93 1.29
C PHE A 69 9.33 10.88 0.40
N PHE A 70 8.84 10.39 -0.74
CA PHE A 70 7.97 11.17 -1.62
C PHE A 70 6.65 11.53 -0.93
N GLY A 71 6.02 10.58 -0.23
CA GLY A 71 4.80 10.79 0.53
C GLY A 71 5.00 11.84 1.63
N LEU A 72 6.04 11.69 2.44
CA LEU A 72 6.39 12.64 3.51
C LEU A 72 6.59 14.07 2.97
N VAL A 73 7.36 14.23 1.90
CA VAL A 73 7.61 15.55 1.30
C VAL A 73 6.31 16.15 0.74
N LEU A 74 5.52 15.36 0.03
CA LEU A 74 4.23 15.80 -0.52
C LEU A 74 3.28 16.24 0.60
N THR A 75 3.15 15.44 1.66
CA THR A 75 2.31 15.77 2.83
C THR A 75 2.82 17.02 3.54
N THR A 76 4.14 17.17 3.72
CA THR A 76 4.73 18.37 4.30
C THR A 76 4.41 19.61 3.47
N ILE A 77 4.58 19.55 2.14
CA ILE A 77 4.25 20.68 1.25
C ILE A 77 2.75 21.04 1.33
N LEU A 78 1.87 20.03 1.30
CA LEU A 78 0.43 20.29 1.37
C LEU A 78 0.03 20.92 2.71
N SER A 79 0.62 20.46 3.82
CA SER A 79 0.35 20.99 5.16
C SER A 79 0.85 22.44 5.36
N ASP A 80 1.74 22.92 4.50
CA ASP A 80 2.18 24.34 4.51
C ASP A 80 1.10 25.28 3.96
N PHE A 81 0.28 24.79 3.02
CA PHE A 81 -0.74 25.61 2.35
C PHE A 81 -2.16 25.33 2.84
N PHE A 82 -2.42 24.16 3.41
CA PHE A 82 -3.78 23.71 3.70
C PHE A 82 -3.87 23.08 5.11
N SER A 83 -5.08 23.10 5.67
CA SER A 83 -5.41 22.27 6.85
C SER A 83 -5.25 20.79 6.53
N ILE A 84 -5.15 19.93 7.56
CA ILE A 84 -5.05 18.47 7.40
C ILE A 84 -6.22 17.94 6.56
N ASP A 85 -7.46 18.36 6.87
CA ASP A 85 -8.65 17.92 6.13
C ASP A 85 -8.58 18.27 4.64
N THR A 86 -8.18 19.51 4.33
CA THR A 86 -8.02 19.96 2.95
C THR A 86 -6.89 19.22 2.26
N SER A 87 -5.78 19.00 2.95
CA SER A 87 -4.63 18.23 2.42
C SER A 87 -5.02 16.79 2.07
N ILE A 88 -5.84 16.14 2.88
CA ILE A 88 -6.38 14.81 2.59
C ILE A 88 -7.27 14.83 1.34
N VAL A 89 -8.14 15.82 1.21
CA VAL A 89 -8.95 15.98 -0.02
C VAL A 89 -8.05 16.15 -1.25
N VAL A 90 -7.01 16.97 -1.16
CA VAL A 90 -6.05 17.17 -2.25
C VAL A 90 -5.32 15.87 -2.58
N LEU A 91 -4.85 15.10 -1.58
CA LEU A 91 -4.22 13.79 -1.80
C LEU A 91 -5.17 12.82 -2.52
N LYS A 92 -6.46 12.78 -2.14
CA LYS A 92 -7.48 11.98 -2.82
C LYS A 92 -7.69 12.42 -4.28
N ILE A 93 -7.76 13.72 -4.54
CA ILE A 93 -7.88 14.26 -5.91
C ILE A 93 -6.65 13.87 -6.75
N LEU A 94 -5.45 14.02 -6.21
CA LEU A 94 -4.22 13.61 -6.89
C LEU A 94 -4.20 12.10 -7.15
N GLY A 95 -4.69 11.29 -6.20
CA GLY A 95 -4.87 9.85 -6.35
C GLY A 95 -5.88 9.49 -7.45
N ILE A 96 -6.98 10.23 -7.58
CA ILE A 96 -7.95 10.06 -8.68
C ILE A 96 -7.29 10.34 -10.03
N VAL A 97 -6.54 11.43 -10.13
CA VAL A 97 -5.80 11.76 -11.36
C VAL A 97 -4.80 10.66 -11.69
N ALA A 98 -4.07 10.16 -10.69
CA ALA A 98 -3.16 9.04 -10.86
C ALA A 98 -3.88 7.76 -11.33
N GLY A 99 -5.05 7.46 -10.77
CA GLY A 99 -5.88 6.32 -11.19
C GLY A 99 -6.31 6.40 -12.66
N LEU A 100 -6.74 7.57 -13.11
CA LEU A 100 -7.06 7.79 -14.54
C LEU A 100 -5.83 7.61 -15.46
N VAL A 101 -4.66 8.07 -15.01
CA VAL A 101 -3.39 7.87 -15.73
C VAL A 101 -3.03 6.38 -15.77
N ILE A 102 -3.21 5.64 -14.67
CA ILE A 102 -2.94 4.19 -14.61
C ILE A 102 -3.86 3.43 -15.59
N LEU A 103 -5.15 3.79 -15.67
CA LEU A 103 -6.07 3.19 -16.64
C LEU A 103 -5.61 3.39 -18.09
N TRP A 104 -5.08 4.56 -18.41
CA TRP A 104 -4.49 4.82 -19.71
C TRP A 104 -3.19 4.01 -19.92
N GLN A 105 -2.32 3.94 -18.92
CA GLN A 105 -1.05 3.22 -19.01
C GLN A 105 -1.25 1.72 -19.19
N ILE A 106 -2.18 1.10 -18.44
CA ILE A 106 -2.47 -0.34 -18.59
C ILE A 106 -3.00 -0.66 -19.99
N GLN A 107 -3.84 0.21 -20.56
CA GLN A 107 -4.29 0.05 -21.95
C GLN A 107 -3.11 0.14 -22.94
N ARG A 108 -2.19 1.08 -22.74
CA ARG A 108 -0.99 1.21 -23.58
C ARG A 108 -0.11 -0.02 -23.50
N ILE A 109 0.11 -0.57 -22.31
CA ILE A 109 0.90 -1.80 -22.11
C ILE A 109 0.20 -3.00 -22.80
N ALA A 110 -1.13 -3.11 -22.63
CA ALA A 110 -1.88 -4.15 -23.32
C ALA A 110 -1.78 -4.04 -24.85
N GLN A 111 -1.83 -2.82 -25.41
CA GLN A 111 -1.63 -2.58 -26.87
C GLN A 111 -0.20 -2.93 -27.33
N ILE A 112 0.81 -2.74 -26.49
CA ILE A 112 2.20 -3.14 -26.81
C ILE A 112 2.31 -4.67 -26.91
N LEU A 113 1.64 -5.40 -26.03
CA LEU A 113 1.69 -6.87 -25.99
C LEU A 113 0.68 -7.54 -26.94
N LEU A 114 -0.41 -6.86 -27.30
CA LEU A 114 -1.48 -7.35 -28.16
C LEU A 114 -1.82 -6.35 -29.28
N PRO A 115 -0.84 -5.96 -30.13
CA PRO A 115 -1.06 -4.98 -31.19
C PRO A 115 -2.08 -5.45 -32.23
N GLU A 116 -2.23 -6.77 -32.41
CA GLU A 116 -3.18 -7.39 -33.33
C GLU A 116 -4.62 -7.51 -32.77
N ALA A 117 -4.80 -7.29 -31.45
CA ALA A 117 -6.09 -7.47 -30.77
C ALA A 117 -6.52 -6.23 -29.99
N PRO A 118 -6.76 -5.07 -30.63
CA PRO A 118 -7.04 -3.80 -29.97
C PRO A 118 -8.32 -3.80 -29.13
N LEU A 119 -9.33 -4.61 -29.49
CA LEU A 119 -10.54 -4.78 -28.67
C LEU A 119 -10.23 -5.49 -27.34
N VAL A 120 -9.36 -6.53 -27.39
CA VAL A 120 -8.93 -7.22 -26.18
C VAL A 120 -8.08 -6.28 -25.31
N SER A 121 -7.18 -5.52 -25.92
CA SER A 121 -6.37 -4.52 -25.19
C SER A 121 -7.24 -3.45 -24.51
N ALA A 122 -8.39 -3.07 -25.09
CA ALA A 122 -9.33 -2.12 -24.49
C ALA A 122 -10.04 -2.66 -23.24
N CYS A 123 -10.02 -3.99 -23.01
CA CYS A 123 -10.58 -4.60 -21.81
C CYS A 123 -9.64 -4.46 -20.57
N ALA A 124 -8.35 -4.19 -20.75
CA ALA A 124 -7.41 -4.12 -19.64
C ALA A 124 -7.81 -3.07 -18.58
N PRO A 125 -8.09 -1.81 -18.94
CA PRO A 125 -8.53 -0.82 -17.96
C PRO A 125 -9.92 -1.14 -17.38
N LEU A 126 -10.82 -1.82 -18.10
CA LEU A 126 -12.13 -2.24 -17.59
C LEU A 126 -11.98 -3.24 -16.45
N LEU A 127 -11.12 -4.25 -16.61
CA LEU A 127 -10.86 -5.26 -15.58
C LEU A 127 -10.23 -4.66 -14.34
N LEU A 128 -9.33 -3.69 -14.48
CA LEU A 128 -8.74 -3.00 -13.34
C LEU A 128 -9.78 -2.11 -12.64
N ALA A 129 -10.54 -1.32 -13.39
CA ALA A 129 -11.54 -0.40 -12.85
C ALA A 129 -12.73 -1.11 -12.18
N TYR A 130 -12.99 -2.38 -12.54
CA TYR A 130 -14.03 -3.20 -11.94
C TYR A 130 -13.66 -3.70 -10.53
N ARG A 131 -12.38 -3.75 -10.18
CA ARG A 131 -11.92 -4.22 -8.87
C ARG A 131 -12.17 -3.15 -7.80
N THR A 132 -12.67 -3.56 -6.65
CA THR A 132 -12.93 -2.66 -5.50
C THR A 132 -11.64 -2.12 -4.88
N ASP A 133 -10.56 -2.91 -4.85
CA ASP A 133 -9.27 -2.51 -4.29
C ASP A 133 -8.60 -1.36 -5.09
N PHE A 134 -8.87 -1.24 -6.38
CA PHE A 134 -8.27 -0.18 -7.19
C PHE A 134 -8.70 1.23 -6.78
N PRO A 135 -10.00 1.60 -6.73
CA PRO A 135 -10.37 2.92 -6.24
C PRO A 135 -9.98 3.16 -4.77
N LEU A 136 -10.02 2.15 -3.91
CA LEU A 136 -9.58 2.27 -2.52
C LEU A 136 -8.10 2.66 -2.43
N SER A 137 -7.20 1.92 -3.12
CA SER A 137 -5.77 2.25 -3.15
C SER A 137 -5.47 3.61 -3.76
N MET A 138 -6.35 4.14 -4.62
CA MET A 138 -6.16 5.48 -5.21
C MET A 138 -6.55 6.60 -4.26
N ILE A 139 -7.43 6.37 -3.28
CA ILE A 139 -7.95 7.41 -2.37
C ILE A 139 -7.59 7.16 -0.90
N ASN A 140 -6.75 6.17 -0.60
CA ASN A 140 -6.34 5.80 0.77
C ASN A 140 -5.47 6.85 1.49
N GLY A 141 -4.99 7.87 0.76
CA GLY A 141 -4.11 8.92 1.29
C GLY A 141 -2.62 8.60 1.21
N LEU A 142 -2.24 7.40 0.74
CA LEU A 142 -0.85 6.94 0.67
C LEU A 142 -0.20 7.22 -0.70
N GLU A 143 1.08 6.90 -0.80
CA GLU A 143 1.92 7.11 -1.99
C GLU A 143 1.72 6.09 -3.12
N THR A 144 0.95 5.03 -2.89
CA THR A 144 0.73 3.93 -3.85
C THR A 144 0.31 4.39 -5.25
N PRO A 145 -0.63 5.35 -5.42
CA PRO A 145 -1.02 5.85 -6.74
C PRO A 145 0.16 6.40 -7.54
N TYR A 146 1.02 7.18 -6.88
CA TYR A 146 2.17 7.84 -7.53
C TYR A 146 3.24 6.82 -7.91
N ALA A 147 3.53 5.87 -7.02
CA ALA A 147 4.45 4.77 -7.28
C ALA A 147 4.04 3.97 -8.52
N CYS A 148 2.74 3.65 -8.66
CA CYS A 148 2.21 2.95 -9.84
C CYS A 148 2.37 3.78 -11.11
N VAL A 149 2.00 5.06 -11.10
CA VAL A 149 2.15 5.96 -12.26
C VAL A 149 3.61 6.03 -12.70
N PHE A 150 4.53 6.24 -11.77
CA PHE A 150 5.95 6.37 -12.10
C PHE A 150 6.54 5.04 -12.59
N LEU A 151 6.20 3.91 -11.98
CA LEU A 151 6.63 2.58 -12.40
C LEU A 151 6.18 2.28 -13.84
N LEU A 152 4.90 2.38 -14.12
CA LEU A 152 4.34 2.07 -15.44
C LEU A 152 4.85 3.05 -16.52
N SER A 153 4.98 4.35 -16.18
CA SER A 153 5.61 5.35 -17.07
C SER A 153 7.06 5.00 -17.37
N GLY A 154 7.82 4.58 -16.35
CA GLY A 154 9.21 4.16 -16.49
C GLY A 154 9.35 2.95 -17.43
N MET A 155 8.48 1.94 -17.28
CA MET A 155 8.44 0.77 -18.17
C MET A 155 8.17 1.17 -19.63
N ILE A 156 7.18 2.04 -19.85
CA ILE A 156 6.84 2.54 -21.20
C ILE A 156 8.01 3.36 -21.78
N ALA A 157 8.67 4.19 -20.95
CA ALA A 157 9.82 4.98 -21.39
C ALA A 157 11.01 4.09 -21.80
N VAL A 158 11.35 3.05 -21.04
CA VAL A 158 12.38 2.05 -21.42
C VAL A 158 12.00 1.33 -22.69
N TYR A 159 10.75 0.95 -22.87
CA TYR A 159 10.30 0.30 -24.09
C TYR A 159 10.53 1.19 -25.32
N HIS A 160 10.14 2.45 -25.29
CA HIS A 160 10.37 3.39 -26.38
C HIS A 160 11.86 3.66 -26.60
N ALA A 161 12.64 3.82 -25.52
CA ALA A 161 14.09 3.95 -25.62
C ALA A 161 14.76 2.76 -26.36
N ARG A 162 14.27 1.54 -26.11
CA ARG A 162 14.73 0.33 -26.82
C ARG A 162 14.26 0.25 -28.27
N LEU A 163 13.09 0.77 -28.59
CA LEU A 163 12.59 0.79 -29.97
C LEU A 163 13.37 1.75 -30.83
N GLU A 164 13.62 2.94 -30.32
CA GLU A 164 14.20 4.07 -31.06
C GLU A 164 15.73 4.16 -30.91
N ASP A 165 16.33 3.31 -30.07
CA ASP A 165 17.74 3.32 -29.65
C ASP A 165 18.20 4.72 -29.18
N ARG A 166 17.30 5.43 -28.43
CA ARG A 166 17.54 6.79 -27.97
C ARG A 166 17.98 6.84 -26.51
N GLU A 167 19.14 7.41 -26.25
CA GLU A 167 19.65 7.59 -24.87
C GLU A 167 18.76 8.49 -24.01
N THR A 168 18.13 9.51 -24.60
CA THR A 168 17.21 10.42 -23.89
C THR A 168 16.05 9.69 -23.23
N GLY A 169 15.56 8.60 -23.83
CA GLY A 169 14.52 7.76 -23.25
C GLY A 169 14.97 7.06 -21.97
N TYR A 170 16.23 6.64 -21.88
CA TYR A 170 16.78 6.03 -20.65
C TYR A 170 16.97 7.05 -19.53
N TRP A 171 17.32 8.32 -19.84
CA TRP A 171 17.35 9.38 -18.84
C TRP A 171 15.96 9.68 -18.26
N LYS A 172 14.96 9.75 -19.14
CA LYS A 172 13.56 9.89 -18.70
C LYS A 172 13.13 8.72 -17.81
N ALA A 173 13.46 7.49 -18.21
CA ALA A 173 13.17 6.31 -17.42
C ALA A 173 13.85 6.34 -16.06
N ALA A 174 15.14 6.74 -15.99
CA ALA A 174 15.87 6.88 -14.73
C ALA A 174 15.17 7.82 -13.76
N GLY A 175 14.71 8.99 -14.22
CA GLY A 175 13.93 9.93 -13.41
C GLY A 175 12.62 9.34 -12.93
N LEU A 176 11.84 8.68 -13.80
CA LEU A 176 10.57 8.06 -13.44
C LEU A 176 10.73 6.93 -12.43
N PHE A 177 11.69 6.03 -12.63
CA PHE A 177 12.00 4.97 -11.66
C PHE A 177 12.56 5.53 -10.34
N CYS A 178 13.30 6.66 -10.39
CA CYS A 178 13.75 7.34 -9.18
C CYS A 178 12.55 7.80 -8.35
N PHE A 179 11.58 8.49 -8.94
CA PHE A 179 10.35 8.87 -8.24
C PHE A 179 9.54 7.66 -7.77
N ALA A 180 9.49 6.58 -8.54
CA ALA A 180 8.89 5.33 -8.09
C ALA A 180 9.57 4.78 -6.83
N GLY A 181 10.90 4.74 -6.80
CA GLY A 181 11.67 4.26 -5.65
C GLY A 181 11.62 5.21 -4.44
N LEU A 182 11.53 6.54 -4.63
CA LEU A 182 11.30 7.50 -3.56
C LEU A 182 9.89 7.41 -2.98
N SER A 183 8.91 7.00 -3.81
CA SER A 183 7.56 6.70 -3.36
C SER A 183 7.52 5.37 -2.60
N ARG A 184 8.17 4.33 -3.14
CA ARG A 184 8.17 2.98 -2.55
C ARG A 184 9.56 2.34 -2.69
N PRO A 185 10.30 2.18 -1.58
CA PRO A 185 11.71 1.71 -1.61
C PRO A 185 11.90 0.33 -2.27
N GLU A 186 10.92 -0.55 -2.22
CA GLU A 186 10.98 -1.86 -2.87
C GLU A 186 11.05 -1.78 -4.41
N LEU A 187 10.75 -0.63 -5.01
CA LEU A 187 10.91 -0.40 -6.45
C LEU A 187 12.35 0.00 -6.86
N VAL A 188 13.21 0.34 -5.88
CA VAL A 188 14.58 0.77 -6.15
C VAL A 188 15.40 -0.26 -6.95
N PRO A 189 15.36 -1.58 -6.70
CA PRO A 189 16.16 -2.53 -7.47
C PRO A 189 15.69 -2.74 -8.91
N ILE A 190 14.48 -2.29 -9.28
CA ILE A 190 13.88 -2.59 -10.59
C ILE A 190 14.70 -1.98 -11.72
N PHE A 191 15.00 -0.69 -11.67
CA PHE A 191 15.68 -0.02 -12.78
C PHE A 191 17.09 -0.54 -13.05
N PRO A 192 18.00 -0.69 -12.06
CA PRO A 192 19.33 -1.22 -12.29
C PRO A 192 19.32 -2.67 -12.78
N VAL A 193 18.45 -3.53 -12.24
CA VAL A 193 18.31 -4.91 -12.72
C VAL A 193 17.79 -4.93 -14.16
N LEU A 194 16.81 -4.08 -14.48
CA LEU A 194 16.29 -3.94 -15.84
C LEU A 194 17.37 -3.50 -16.82
N LEU A 195 18.23 -2.53 -16.46
CA LEU A 195 19.36 -2.13 -17.28
C LEU A 195 20.37 -3.27 -17.47
N GLY A 196 20.61 -4.07 -16.43
CA GLY A 196 21.43 -5.28 -16.51
C GLY A 196 20.86 -6.30 -17.50
N VAL A 197 19.57 -6.62 -17.39
CA VAL A 197 18.87 -7.54 -18.32
C VAL A 197 18.92 -7.02 -19.77
N ILE A 198 18.77 -5.71 -19.97
CA ILE A 198 18.88 -5.10 -21.30
C ILE A 198 20.32 -5.19 -21.81
N ALA A 199 21.32 -4.97 -20.96
CA ALA A 199 22.72 -5.05 -21.32
C ALA A 199 23.14 -6.44 -21.81
N LEU A 200 22.57 -7.52 -21.24
CA LEU A 200 22.79 -8.89 -21.71
C LEU A 200 22.37 -9.08 -23.18
N SER A 201 21.36 -8.34 -23.64
CA SER A 201 20.88 -8.42 -25.03
C SER A 201 21.54 -7.41 -25.99
N GLN A 202 22.03 -6.27 -25.46
CA GLN A 202 22.59 -5.17 -26.27
C GLN A 202 24.11 -5.03 -26.16
N GLY A 203 24.74 -5.76 -25.23
CA GLY A 203 26.19 -5.70 -24.99
C GLY A 203 26.69 -4.37 -24.39
N ARG A 204 25.78 -3.50 -23.94
CA ARG A 204 26.11 -2.16 -23.40
C ARG A 204 25.31 -1.84 -22.14
N LEU A 205 26.01 -1.66 -21.03
CA LEU A 205 25.39 -1.21 -19.76
C LEU A 205 25.30 0.32 -19.76
N LYS A 206 24.16 0.84 -19.38
CA LYS A 206 23.87 2.29 -19.29
C LYS A 206 24.36 2.86 -17.94
N ILE A 207 25.69 2.84 -17.71
CA ILE A 207 26.31 3.17 -16.41
C ILE A 207 26.01 4.60 -15.96
N LYS A 208 26.00 5.57 -16.89
CA LYS A 208 25.71 6.98 -16.56
C LYS A 208 24.29 7.16 -15.99
N GLN A 209 23.31 6.53 -16.62
CA GLN A 209 21.91 6.54 -16.19
C GLN A 209 21.75 5.85 -14.83
N MET A 210 22.49 4.75 -14.62
CA MET A 210 22.50 4.03 -13.36
C MET A 210 23.13 4.84 -12.23
N ALA A 211 24.25 5.52 -12.50
CA ALA A 211 24.91 6.38 -11.52
C ALA A 211 24.01 7.55 -11.08
N LEU A 212 23.39 8.26 -12.04
CA LEU A 212 22.46 9.36 -11.73
C LEU A 212 21.22 8.85 -10.98
N TYR A 213 20.73 7.66 -11.34
CA TYR A 213 19.60 7.04 -10.67
C TYR A 213 19.86 6.81 -9.18
N PHE A 214 21.06 6.34 -8.79
CA PHE A 214 21.39 6.07 -7.39
C PHE A 214 21.70 7.31 -6.56
N LEU A 215 22.06 8.43 -7.19
CA LEU A 215 22.48 9.64 -6.50
C LEU A 215 21.46 10.15 -5.45
N PRO A 216 20.14 10.26 -5.76
CA PRO A 216 19.15 10.66 -4.78
C PRO A 216 19.02 9.68 -3.61
N PHE A 217 19.13 8.36 -3.86
CA PHE A 217 19.04 7.35 -2.80
C PHE A 217 20.27 7.35 -1.88
N ILE A 218 21.47 7.57 -2.45
CA ILE A 218 22.70 7.75 -1.65
C ILE A 218 22.57 9.00 -0.80
N GLY A 219 22.10 10.12 -1.38
CA GLY A 219 21.87 11.35 -0.64
C GLY A 219 20.86 11.19 0.48
N LEU A 220 19.72 10.50 0.21
CA LEU A 220 18.71 10.19 1.20
C LEU A 220 19.23 9.28 2.31
N GLY A 221 19.97 8.23 1.96
CA GLY A 221 20.59 7.33 2.94
C GLY A 221 21.59 8.05 3.84
N PHE A 222 22.39 8.97 3.27
CA PHE A 222 23.33 9.81 4.02
C PHE A 222 22.58 10.79 4.93
N PHE A 223 21.54 11.46 4.45
CA PHE A 223 20.67 12.31 5.27
C PHE A 223 20.05 11.52 6.42
N ASN A 224 19.45 10.37 6.15
CA ASN A 224 18.85 9.52 7.16
C ASN A 224 19.88 9.09 8.22
N TYR A 225 21.10 8.73 7.80
CA TYR A 225 22.16 8.32 8.72
C TYR A 225 22.58 9.47 9.66
N ILE A 226 22.74 10.69 9.14
CA ILE A 226 23.10 11.83 9.96
C ILE A 226 21.95 12.27 10.86
N TYR A 227 20.73 12.30 10.35
CA TYR A 227 19.60 12.89 11.04
C TYR A 227 18.89 11.89 11.98
N TYR A 228 18.75 10.63 11.57
CA TYR A 228 18.07 9.59 12.33
C TYR A 228 18.99 8.50 12.91
N GLY A 229 20.28 8.52 12.59
CA GLY A 229 21.23 7.50 13.03
C GLY A 229 21.20 6.18 12.26
N SER A 230 20.30 6.05 11.27
CA SER A 230 20.15 4.85 10.43
C SER A 230 19.92 5.24 8.96
N PRO A 231 20.57 4.59 7.99
CA PRO A 231 20.37 4.90 6.56
C PRO A 231 19.01 4.44 6.03
N LEU A 232 18.38 3.45 6.67
CA LEU A 232 17.06 2.93 6.31
C LEU A 232 15.98 3.43 7.26
N PRO A 233 14.72 3.58 6.80
CA PRO A 233 13.63 3.93 7.68
C PRO A 233 13.38 2.85 8.73
N ASN A 234 12.94 3.25 9.91
CA ASN A 234 12.68 2.35 11.04
C ASN A 234 11.64 1.27 10.73
N THR A 235 10.68 1.61 9.88
CA THR A 235 9.67 0.68 9.35
C THR A 235 10.26 -0.54 8.64
N TYR A 236 11.46 -0.44 8.08
CA TYR A 236 12.16 -1.60 7.50
C TYR A 236 12.50 -2.63 8.58
N TYR A 237 13.03 -2.20 9.72
CA TYR A 237 13.39 -3.09 10.83
C TYR A 237 12.16 -3.64 11.53
N ALA A 238 11.12 -2.83 11.71
CA ALA A 238 9.88 -3.24 12.33
C ALA A 238 9.11 -4.31 11.52
N LYS A 239 9.24 -4.33 10.19
CA LYS A 239 8.47 -5.24 9.29
C LYS A 239 9.26 -6.45 8.78
N VAL A 240 10.46 -6.69 9.26
CA VAL A 240 11.25 -7.87 8.85
C VAL A 240 10.75 -9.12 9.57
N VAL A 241 10.30 -10.12 8.81
CA VAL A 241 9.95 -11.46 9.30
C VAL A 241 11.00 -12.49 8.87
N ASP A 242 11.00 -13.66 9.50
CA ASP A 242 11.84 -14.78 9.05
C ASP A 242 11.43 -15.24 7.63
N LEU A 243 12.35 -15.90 6.94
CA LEU A 243 12.17 -16.27 5.53
C LEU A 243 10.97 -17.22 5.31
N VAL A 244 10.76 -18.18 6.22
CA VAL A 244 9.70 -19.18 6.05
C VAL A 244 8.34 -18.55 6.24
N THR A 245 8.16 -17.76 7.30
CA THR A 245 6.95 -16.97 7.55
C THR A 245 6.68 -16.02 6.38
N GLY A 246 7.71 -15.33 5.88
CA GLY A 246 7.60 -14.45 4.72
C GLY A 246 7.08 -15.16 3.47
N LEU A 247 7.63 -16.34 3.16
CA LEU A 247 7.22 -17.14 1.99
C LEU A 247 5.77 -17.66 2.12
N ILE A 248 5.36 -18.10 3.29
CA ILE A 248 3.99 -18.62 3.51
C ILE A 248 2.98 -17.47 3.39
N LEU A 249 3.12 -16.45 4.22
CA LEU A 249 2.16 -15.34 4.29
C LEU A 249 2.20 -14.46 3.03
N GLY A 250 3.38 -14.23 2.47
CA GLY A 250 3.53 -13.54 1.18
C GLY A 250 2.93 -14.33 0.03
N GLY A 251 3.01 -15.67 0.06
CA GLY A 251 2.33 -16.55 -0.88
C GLY A 251 0.80 -16.47 -0.78
N GLU A 252 0.27 -16.43 0.44
CA GLU A 252 -1.16 -16.23 0.69
C GLU A 252 -1.62 -14.85 0.19
N TYR A 253 -0.84 -13.80 0.45
CA TYR A 253 -1.13 -12.45 -0.03
C TYR A 253 -1.13 -12.37 -1.57
N LEU A 254 -0.13 -12.98 -2.23
CA LEU A 254 -0.10 -13.08 -3.69
C LEU A 254 -1.33 -13.81 -4.23
N ALA A 255 -1.72 -14.92 -3.59
CA ALA A 255 -2.90 -15.67 -3.97
C ALA A 255 -4.17 -14.83 -3.83
N GLN A 256 -4.30 -14.10 -2.73
CA GLN A 256 -5.47 -13.27 -2.43
C GLN A 256 -5.67 -12.11 -3.42
N TYR A 257 -4.59 -11.42 -3.79
CA TYR A 257 -4.70 -10.18 -4.58
C TYR A 257 -4.40 -10.34 -6.07
N LEU A 258 -3.54 -11.27 -6.43
CA LEU A 258 -3.08 -11.42 -7.81
C LEU A 258 -3.67 -12.62 -8.55
N LEU A 259 -4.29 -13.56 -7.81
CA LEU A 259 -4.93 -14.72 -8.39
C LEU A 259 -6.46 -14.65 -8.15
N PRO A 260 -7.27 -15.21 -9.06
CA PRO A 260 -8.67 -15.43 -8.77
C PRO A 260 -8.85 -16.37 -7.57
N PRO A 261 -9.95 -16.29 -6.78
CA PRO A 261 -10.11 -17.03 -5.52
C PRO A 261 -10.28 -18.55 -5.64
N THR A 262 -10.00 -19.15 -6.79
CA THR A 262 -10.13 -20.60 -7.06
C THR A 262 -8.89 -21.43 -6.68
N GLY A 263 -7.98 -20.89 -5.86
CA GLY A 263 -6.87 -21.65 -5.27
C GLY A 263 -5.84 -22.14 -6.30
N ILE A 264 -5.50 -23.45 -6.26
CA ILE A 264 -4.46 -24.05 -7.12
C ILE A 264 -4.73 -23.86 -8.61
N LEU A 265 -6.00 -23.91 -9.04
CA LEU A 265 -6.35 -23.70 -10.44
C LEU A 265 -5.96 -22.29 -10.91
N SER A 266 -6.15 -21.29 -10.06
CA SER A 266 -5.74 -19.90 -10.36
C SER A 266 -4.24 -19.76 -10.50
N ALA A 267 -3.47 -20.43 -9.66
CA ALA A 267 -2.01 -20.43 -9.76
C ALA A 267 -1.55 -21.03 -11.09
N VAL A 268 -2.14 -22.18 -11.50
CA VAL A 268 -1.85 -22.81 -12.80
C VAL A 268 -2.22 -21.87 -13.96
N VAL A 269 -3.40 -21.28 -13.92
CA VAL A 269 -3.85 -20.32 -14.95
C VAL A 269 -2.93 -19.10 -14.99
N GLY A 270 -2.54 -18.57 -13.84
CA GLY A 270 -1.60 -17.45 -13.75
C GLY A 270 -0.25 -17.76 -14.41
N VAL A 271 0.33 -18.93 -14.12
CA VAL A 271 1.57 -19.41 -14.76
C VAL A 271 1.40 -19.54 -16.27
N LEU A 272 0.30 -20.14 -16.75
CA LEU A 272 0.03 -20.26 -18.18
C LEU A 272 -0.11 -18.90 -18.86
N CYS A 273 -0.72 -17.91 -18.19
CA CYS A 273 -0.80 -16.54 -18.69
C CYS A 273 0.57 -15.86 -18.78
N LEU A 274 1.44 -16.05 -17.78
CA LEU A 274 2.82 -15.57 -17.84
C LEU A 274 3.61 -16.23 -18.98
N LEU A 275 3.47 -17.55 -19.17
CA LEU A 275 4.07 -18.25 -20.31
C LEU A 275 3.55 -17.72 -21.65
N ALA A 276 2.27 -17.34 -21.74
CA ALA A 276 1.73 -16.70 -22.93
C ALA A 276 2.38 -15.33 -23.19
N VAL A 277 2.65 -14.52 -22.18
CA VAL A 277 3.42 -13.28 -22.32
C VAL A 277 4.86 -13.57 -22.77
N ALA A 278 5.51 -14.59 -22.21
CA ALA A 278 6.85 -15.00 -22.59
C ALA A 278 6.93 -15.40 -24.08
N SER A 279 5.88 -16.04 -24.62
CA SER A 279 5.82 -16.43 -26.02
C SER A 279 5.77 -15.25 -27.01
N ARG A 280 5.48 -14.03 -26.57
CA ARG A 280 5.41 -12.83 -27.40
C ARG A 280 6.77 -12.33 -27.91
N GLN A 281 7.87 -12.71 -27.27
CA GLN A 281 9.27 -12.42 -27.69
C GLN A 281 9.54 -10.96 -28.12
N GLY A 282 8.82 -10.00 -27.55
CA GLY A 282 8.94 -8.58 -27.88
C GLY A 282 9.98 -7.84 -27.02
N LYS A 283 10.36 -6.64 -27.44
CA LYS A 283 11.25 -5.75 -26.66
C LYS A 283 10.67 -5.38 -25.28
N PHE A 284 9.36 -5.49 -25.07
CA PHE A 284 8.69 -5.23 -23.80
C PHE A 284 8.74 -6.43 -22.84
N THR A 285 8.82 -7.66 -23.35
CA THR A 285 8.78 -8.89 -22.54
C THR A 285 9.83 -8.92 -21.41
N PRO A 286 11.12 -8.59 -21.63
CA PRO A 286 12.10 -8.55 -20.54
C PRO A 286 11.78 -7.48 -19.51
N ILE A 287 11.22 -6.33 -19.91
CA ILE A 287 10.80 -5.25 -19.00
C ILE A 287 9.69 -5.75 -18.08
N PHE A 288 8.67 -6.39 -18.68
CA PHE A 288 7.54 -6.97 -17.98
C PHE A 288 7.99 -7.98 -16.90
N PHE A 289 8.80 -8.96 -17.30
CA PHE A 289 9.23 -10.02 -16.38
C PHE A 289 10.17 -9.51 -15.28
N THR A 290 11.06 -8.57 -15.59
CA THR A 290 11.92 -7.97 -14.55
C THR A 290 11.08 -7.35 -13.45
N VAL A 291 10.04 -6.57 -13.79
CA VAL A 291 9.16 -5.94 -12.80
C VAL A 291 8.36 -6.98 -12.04
N VAL A 292 7.70 -7.91 -12.75
CA VAL A 292 6.82 -8.92 -12.11
C VAL A 292 7.62 -9.80 -11.15
N PHE A 293 8.80 -10.31 -11.55
CA PHE A 293 9.58 -11.21 -10.70
C PHE A 293 10.20 -10.51 -9.50
N LEU A 294 10.78 -9.32 -9.68
CA LEU A 294 11.35 -8.58 -8.55
C LEU A 294 10.27 -8.18 -7.55
N TYR A 295 9.11 -7.78 -8.04
CA TYR A 295 8.02 -7.38 -7.16
C TYR A 295 7.36 -8.59 -6.46
N ALA A 296 7.21 -9.72 -7.15
CA ALA A 296 6.77 -10.96 -6.53
C ALA A 296 7.75 -11.44 -5.44
N ALA A 297 9.06 -11.35 -5.70
CA ALA A 297 10.08 -11.67 -4.69
C ALA A 297 9.99 -10.75 -3.46
N PHE A 298 9.70 -9.46 -3.65
CA PHE A 298 9.44 -8.54 -2.55
C PHE A 298 8.21 -8.98 -1.74
N LEU A 299 7.06 -9.25 -2.37
CA LEU A 299 5.84 -9.67 -1.69
C LEU A 299 6.03 -10.98 -0.90
N LEU A 300 6.76 -11.95 -1.48
CA LEU A 300 7.12 -13.19 -0.80
C LEU A 300 8.05 -12.97 0.40
N ARG A 301 8.86 -11.91 0.40
CA ARG A 301 9.82 -11.62 1.49
C ARG A 301 9.19 -10.85 2.64
N THR A 302 8.17 -10.02 2.37
CA THR A 302 7.57 -9.10 3.34
C THR A 302 6.27 -9.59 3.96
N SER A 303 5.82 -10.81 3.67
CA SER A 303 4.56 -11.40 4.14
C SER A 303 3.28 -10.67 3.68
N GLY A 304 3.38 -9.71 2.76
CA GLY A 304 2.23 -8.91 2.32
C GLY A 304 1.89 -7.76 3.27
N ASP A 305 0.60 -7.42 3.34
CA ASP A 305 0.07 -6.30 4.12
C ASP A 305 -1.33 -6.64 4.66
N TRP A 306 -1.68 -6.05 5.80
CA TRP A 306 -2.98 -6.26 6.44
C TRP A 306 -4.12 -5.41 5.82
N MET A 307 -3.77 -4.35 5.10
CA MET A 307 -4.75 -3.42 4.53
C MET A 307 -5.57 -4.05 3.40
N VAL A 308 -6.87 -3.80 3.44
CA VAL A 308 -7.86 -4.40 2.51
C VAL A 308 -7.78 -3.86 1.09
N ASP A 309 -7.18 -2.70 0.89
CA ASP A 309 -7.02 -2.06 -0.41
C ASP A 309 -5.95 -2.70 -1.30
N GLY A 310 -5.20 -3.67 -0.77
CA GLY A 310 -4.18 -4.38 -1.53
C GLY A 310 -3.02 -3.49 -2.00
N ARG A 311 -2.70 -2.43 -1.27
CA ARG A 311 -1.69 -1.43 -1.66
C ARG A 311 -0.34 -2.04 -2.07
N PHE A 312 0.06 -3.16 -1.44
CA PHE A 312 1.32 -3.84 -1.79
C PHE A 312 1.22 -4.66 -3.08
N ALA A 313 0.04 -5.11 -3.49
CA ALA A 313 -0.15 -5.79 -4.78
C ALA A 313 -0.34 -4.79 -5.94
N MET A 314 -0.81 -3.58 -5.64
CA MET A 314 -1.24 -2.59 -6.63
C MET A 314 -0.18 -2.24 -7.69
N PRO A 315 1.13 -2.09 -7.39
CA PRO A 315 2.13 -1.79 -8.41
C PRO A 315 2.28 -2.87 -9.50
N VAL A 316 2.01 -4.13 -9.20
CA VAL A 316 2.13 -5.25 -10.15
C VAL A 316 0.78 -5.74 -10.68
N LEU A 317 -0.31 -5.47 -9.99
CA LEU A 317 -1.67 -5.89 -10.37
C LEU A 317 -2.06 -5.51 -11.81
N PRO A 318 -1.77 -4.28 -12.30
CA PRO A 318 -2.03 -3.92 -13.70
C PRO A 318 -1.35 -4.86 -14.71
N LEU A 319 -0.12 -5.30 -14.41
CA LEU A 319 0.65 -6.20 -15.25
C LEU A 319 0.08 -7.62 -15.24
N ILE A 320 -0.37 -8.09 -14.09
CA ILE A 320 -1.03 -9.39 -13.95
C ILE A 320 -2.34 -9.42 -14.74
N ILE A 321 -3.16 -8.37 -14.66
CA ILE A 321 -4.39 -8.25 -15.46
C ILE A 321 -4.07 -8.30 -16.97
N VAL A 322 -3.03 -7.61 -17.41
CA VAL A 322 -2.59 -7.69 -18.81
C VAL A 322 -2.12 -9.09 -19.17
N SER A 323 -1.41 -9.79 -18.27
CA SER A 323 -0.98 -11.18 -18.52
C SER A 323 -2.17 -12.12 -18.72
N TRP A 324 -3.24 -11.95 -17.95
CA TRP A 324 -4.47 -12.72 -18.12
C TRP A 324 -5.11 -12.49 -19.49
N LEU A 325 -5.20 -11.23 -19.93
CA LEU A 325 -5.73 -10.92 -21.26
C LEU A 325 -4.87 -11.53 -22.38
N VAL A 326 -3.55 -11.49 -22.25
CA VAL A 326 -2.64 -12.14 -23.22
C VAL A 326 -2.87 -13.65 -23.22
N GLY A 327 -2.97 -14.27 -22.04
CA GLY A 327 -3.25 -15.70 -21.90
C GLY A 327 -4.55 -16.10 -22.54
N LEU A 328 -5.64 -15.39 -22.24
CA LEU A 328 -6.96 -15.61 -22.82
C LEU A 328 -6.94 -15.49 -24.35
N TYR A 329 -6.26 -14.48 -24.87
CA TYR A 329 -6.14 -14.29 -26.31
C TYR A 329 -5.37 -15.43 -26.99
N VAL A 330 -4.27 -15.90 -26.39
CA VAL A 330 -3.50 -17.04 -26.90
C VAL A 330 -4.32 -18.33 -26.87
N VAL A 331 -5.04 -18.58 -25.77
CA VAL A 331 -5.97 -19.72 -25.67
C VAL A 331 -7.04 -19.64 -26.77
N PHE A 332 -7.65 -18.48 -26.94
CA PHE A 332 -8.64 -18.26 -27.98
C PHE A 332 -8.08 -18.58 -29.38
N GLN A 333 -6.89 -18.09 -29.71
CA GLN A 333 -6.27 -18.39 -31.00
C GLN A 333 -6.05 -19.89 -31.20
N LYS A 334 -5.55 -20.62 -30.19
CA LYS A 334 -5.31 -22.07 -30.27
C LYS A 334 -6.62 -22.84 -30.40
N VAL A 335 -7.64 -22.48 -29.62
CA VAL A 335 -8.97 -23.09 -29.67
C VAL A 335 -9.62 -22.84 -31.03
N ASN A 336 -9.56 -21.62 -31.57
CA ASN A 336 -10.09 -21.31 -32.89
C ASN A 336 -9.40 -22.15 -33.99
N LEU A 337 -8.10 -22.36 -33.88
CA LEU A 337 -7.35 -23.24 -34.78
C LEU A 337 -7.79 -24.71 -34.64
N PHE A 338 -7.88 -25.20 -33.39
CA PHE A 338 -8.33 -26.56 -33.09
C PHE A 338 -9.75 -26.86 -33.57
N LEU A 339 -10.69 -25.93 -33.38
CA LEU A 339 -12.07 -26.03 -33.81
C LEU A 339 -12.26 -25.68 -35.29
N LYS A 340 -11.16 -25.58 -36.07
CA LYS A 340 -11.17 -25.30 -37.50
C LYS A 340 -12.02 -24.08 -37.89
N GLY A 341 -12.03 -23.07 -37.04
CA GLY A 341 -12.78 -21.82 -37.27
C GLY A 341 -14.30 -21.94 -37.02
N ASN A 342 -14.73 -22.95 -36.27
CA ASN A 342 -16.14 -23.02 -35.84
C ASN A 342 -16.48 -21.84 -34.93
N ARG A 343 -17.02 -20.77 -35.53
CA ARG A 343 -17.29 -19.50 -34.86
C ARG A 343 -18.24 -19.67 -33.68
N LEU A 344 -19.23 -20.52 -33.76
CA LEU A 344 -20.19 -20.75 -32.68
C LEU A 344 -19.53 -21.37 -31.47
N ALA A 345 -18.75 -22.44 -31.65
CA ALA A 345 -18.03 -23.10 -30.54
C ALA A 345 -17.00 -22.20 -29.89
N CYS A 346 -16.24 -21.42 -30.70
CA CYS A 346 -15.29 -20.42 -30.17
C CYS A 346 -16.02 -19.33 -29.37
N THR A 347 -17.13 -18.81 -29.88
CA THR A 347 -17.94 -17.79 -29.21
C THR A 347 -18.49 -18.33 -27.88
N CYS A 348 -19.11 -19.53 -27.89
CA CYS A 348 -19.62 -20.16 -26.67
C CYS A 348 -18.53 -20.33 -25.61
N LEU A 349 -17.35 -20.82 -25.99
CA LEU A 349 -16.23 -20.97 -25.03
C LEU A 349 -15.77 -19.64 -24.48
N MET A 350 -15.65 -18.60 -25.31
CA MET A 350 -15.27 -17.25 -24.88
C MET A 350 -16.30 -16.63 -23.95
N VAL A 351 -17.60 -16.82 -24.23
CA VAL A 351 -18.68 -16.36 -23.34
C VAL A 351 -18.61 -17.08 -22.00
N LEU A 352 -18.42 -18.41 -21.98
CA LEU A 352 -18.27 -19.18 -20.75
C LEU A 352 -17.07 -18.70 -19.92
N LEU A 353 -15.95 -18.45 -20.57
CA LEU A 353 -14.73 -17.96 -19.90
C LEU A 353 -14.92 -16.52 -19.39
N ALA A 354 -15.57 -15.65 -20.15
CA ALA A 354 -15.92 -14.30 -19.71
C ALA A 354 -16.90 -14.30 -18.53
N VAL A 355 -17.91 -15.19 -18.56
CA VAL A 355 -18.85 -15.38 -17.44
C VAL A 355 -18.11 -15.88 -16.20
N PHE A 356 -17.22 -16.86 -16.36
CA PHE A 356 -16.41 -17.37 -15.25
C PHE A 356 -15.58 -16.25 -14.60
N ILE A 357 -14.82 -15.47 -15.40
CA ILE A 357 -14.01 -14.36 -14.90
C ILE A 357 -14.87 -13.27 -14.23
N ALA A 358 -16.03 -12.94 -14.83
CA ALA A 358 -16.96 -11.97 -14.27
C ALA A 358 -17.54 -12.46 -12.93
N THR A 359 -17.86 -13.76 -12.83
CA THR A 359 -18.39 -14.37 -11.60
C THR A 359 -17.33 -14.36 -10.49
N GLU A 360 -16.09 -14.76 -10.80
CA GLU A 360 -14.98 -14.73 -9.86
C GLU A 360 -14.70 -13.30 -9.38
N GLY A 361 -14.62 -12.33 -10.30
CA GLY A 361 -14.46 -10.92 -9.95
C GLY A 361 -15.62 -10.39 -9.12
N TYR A 362 -16.86 -10.79 -9.40
CA TYR A 362 -18.03 -10.43 -8.60
C TYR A 362 -17.94 -10.99 -7.17
N LEU A 363 -17.56 -12.26 -7.01
CA LEU A 363 -17.43 -12.91 -5.71
C LEU A 363 -16.31 -12.27 -4.87
N ASP A 364 -15.16 -11.97 -5.49
CA ASP A 364 -14.05 -11.26 -4.82
C ASP A 364 -14.50 -9.85 -4.39
N ASN A 365 -15.10 -9.07 -5.29
CA ASN A 365 -15.61 -7.75 -4.96
C ASN A 365 -16.69 -7.79 -3.87
N ARG A 366 -17.59 -8.79 -3.90
CA ARG A 366 -18.60 -8.96 -2.86
C ARG A 366 -17.99 -9.27 -1.50
N ALA A 367 -17.00 -10.18 -1.45
CA ALA A 367 -16.30 -10.51 -0.22
C ALA A 367 -15.57 -9.28 0.35
N ARG A 368 -14.85 -8.52 -0.50
CA ARG A 368 -14.17 -7.28 -0.11
C ARG A 368 -15.15 -6.20 0.35
N ASN A 369 -16.25 -6.00 -0.38
CA ASN A 369 -17.27 -5.02 0.00
C ASN A 369 -17.95 -5.40 1.32
N MET A 370 -18.19 -6.68 1.58
CA MET A 370 -18.69 -7.14 2.88
C MET A 370 -17.67 -6.86 3.98
N TYR A 371 -16.40 -7.14 3.74
CA TYR A 371 -15.32 -6.83 4.68
C TYR A 371 -15.23 -5.31 4.93
N ILE A 372 -15.15 -4.51 3.88
CA ILE A 372 -15.07 -3.04 3.96
C ILE A 372 -16.30 -2.46 4.67
N SER A 373 -17.51 -2.97 4.39
CA SER A 373 -18.74 -2.50 5.03
C SER A 373 -18.81 -2.79 6.54
N GLN A 374 -18.03 -3.76 7.01
CA GLN A 374 -17.86 -4.01 8.44
C GLN A 374 -16.97 -2.96 9.10
N PHE A 375 -16.06 -2.35 8.35
CA PHE A 375 -15.07 -1.38 8.84
C PHE A 375 -15.39 0.07 8.47
N SER A 376 -16.20 0.33 7.45
CA SER A 376 -16.59 1.68 7.05
C SER A 376 -18.09 1.86 7.25
N SER A 377 -18.47 2.93 7.93
CA SER A 377 -19.77 3.52 7.67
C SER A 377 -19.74 3.98 6.23
N SER A 378 -20.36 3.23 5.31
CA SER A 378 -20.32 3.46 3.85
C SER A 378 -21.04 4.77 3.51
N THR A 379 -20.32 5.87 3.69
CA THR A 379 -20.82 7.20 3.31
C THR A 379 -20.34 7.49 1.90
N SER A 380 -21.26 7.59 0.95
CA SER A 380 -20.96 8.02 -0.41
C SER A 380 -20.50 9.48 -0.41
N LEU A 381 -19.76 9.89 -1.45
CA LEU A 381 -19.37 11.30 -1.62
C LEU A 381 -20.56 12.27 -1.50
N GLY A 382 -21.75 11.88 -1.99
CA GLY A 382 -22.96 12.68 -1.90
C GLY A 382 -23.43 12.94 -0.47
N THR A 383 -23.14 12.04 0.48
CA THR A 383 -23.43 12.19 1.89
C THR A 383 -22.30 12.96 2.60
N ALA A 384 -21.04 12.64 2.27
CA ALA A 384 -19.87 13.32 2.85
C ALA A 384 -19.79 14.81 2.51
N VAL A 385 -20.14 15.21 1.28
CA VAL A 385 -20.19 16.63 0.88
C VAL A 385 -21.25 17.43 1.64
N LYS A 386 -22.27 16.75 2.18
CA LYS A 386 -23.30 17.42 3.01
C LYS A 386 -22.95 17.45 4.49
N SER A 387 -21.97 16.64 4.92
CA SER A 387 -21.53 16.64 6.31
C SER A 387 -20.47 17.72 6.51
N THR A 388 -20.69 18.60 7.49
CA THR A 388 -19.66 19.54 7.98
C THR A 388 -18.77 18.88 9.03
N GLU A 389 -18.75 17.54 9.05
CA GLU A 389 -18.13 16.75 10.10
C GLU A 389 -16.60 16.70 9.94
N PRO A 390 -15.87 16.71 11.06
CA PRO A 390 -14.41 16.78 11.06
C PRO A 390 -13.76 15.46 10.57
N LEU A 391 -12.45 15.50 10.34
CA LEU A 391 -11.57 14.43 9.86
C LEU A 391 -11.84 13.04 10.47
N SER A 392 -12.25 13.02 11.73
CA SER A 392 -12.59 11.82 12.49
C SER A 392 -13.64 10.91 11.85
N GLU A 393 -14.48 11.44 10.95
CA GLU A 393 -15.49 10.65 10.23
C GLU A 393 -15.00 10.08 8.90
N TRP A 394 -13.80 10.45 8.47
CA TRP A 394 -13.23 10.04 7.19
C TRP A 394 -12.45 8.74 7.26
N MET A 395 -12.31 8.17 8.46
CA MET A 395 -11.45 7.01 8.65
C MET A 395 -12.17 5.70 8.43
N CYS A 396 -11.47 4.81 7.74
CA CYS A 396 -11.90 3.45 7.56
C CYS A 396 -12.11 2.76 8.91
N GLY A 397 -13.23 2.14 9.05
CA GLY A 397 -13.44 1.09 10.01
C GLY A 397 -13.75 1.48 11.44
N ALA A 398 -14.10 2.63 11.74
CA ALA A 398 -14.75 3.16 12.93
C ALA A 398 -14.23 4.53 13.30
N PRO A 399 -14.84 5.53 12.78
CA PRO A 399 -14.64 6.88 13.31
C PRO A 399 -14.84 6.92 14.82
N THR A 400 -15.59 5.97 15.33
CA THR A 400 -15.99 5.93 16.72
C THR A 400 -14.93 5.41 17.70
N GLY A 401 -14.10 4.46 17.32
CA GLY A 401 -13.11 3.85 18.22
C GLY A 401 -11.85 4.71 18.39
N ARG A 402 -11.15 4.99 17.29
CA ARG A 402 -9.93 5.81 17.29
C ARG A 402 -10.20 7.25 17.72
N GLN A 403 -11.32 7.82 17.27
CA GLN A 403 -11.73 9.15 17.73
C GLN A 403 -12.01 9.20 19.23
N ARG A 404 -12.78 8.27 19.75
CA ARG A 404 -13.11 8.22 21.19
C ARG A 404 -11.87 8.09 22.07
N ILE A 405 -10.88 7.28 21.64
CA ILE A 405 -9.63 7.18 22.39
C ILE A 405 -8.79 8.45 22.24
N ALA A 406 -8.79 9.11 21.07
CA ALA A 406 -8.10 10.38 20.89
C ALA A 406 -8.70 11.48 21.78
N GLU A 407 -10.04 11.57 21.85
CA GLU A 407 -10.76 12.49 22.73
C GLU A 407 -10.47 12.16 24.21
N TRP A 408 -10.53 10.87 24.58
CA TRP A 408 -10.21 10.45 25.93
C TRP A 408 -8.77 10.84 26.33
N ILE A 409 -7.78 10.67 25.43
CA ILE A 409 -6.40 11.09 25.66
C ILE A 409 -6.32 12.60 25.85
N LYS A 410 -6.98 13.37 25.00
CA LYS A 410 -7.04 14.83 25.09
C LYS A 410 -7.57 15.32 26.43
N ASP A 411 -8.55 14.61 27.01
CA ASP A 411 -9.20 14.99 28.27
C ASP A 411 -8.43 14.50 29.51
N ASN A 412 -7.59 13.47 29.40
CA ASN A 412 -7.02 12.78 30.56
C ASN A 412 -5.49 12.77 30.60
N VAL A 413 -4.79 13.06 29.49
CA VAL A 413 -3.34 13.03 29.39
C VAL A 413 -2.81 14.46 29.29
N HIS A 414 -1.85 14.81 30.15
CA HIS A 414 -1.29 16.16 30.16
C HIS A 414 -0.17 16.32 29.13
N SER A 415 0.04 17.55 28.70
CA SER A 415 1.17 17.91 27.83
C SER A 415 2.50 17.45 28.44
N GLY A 416 3.33 16.78 27.64
CA GLY A 416 4.61 16.21 28.06
C GLY A 416 4.53 14.82 28.68
N GLU A 417 3.33 14.30 28.98
CA GLU A 417 3.15 12.88 29.31
C GLU A 417 3.21 12.01 28.05
N SER A 418 3.39 10.70 28.26
CA SER A 418 3.41 9.74 27.15
C SER A 418 2.39 8.62 27.30
N VAL A 419 1.93 8.11 26.17
CA VAL A 419 1.02 6.98 26.06
C VAL A 419 1.68 5.89 25.20
N ALA A 420 1.67 4.65 25.68
CA ALA A 420 2.12 3.51 24.91
C ALA A 420 0.91 2.80 24.26
N MET A 421 0.95 2.60 22.93
CA MET A 421 -0.17 2.02 22.18
C MET A 421 0.23 1.58 20.76
N PRO A 422 -0.60 0.79 20.04
CA PRO A 422 -0.27 0.34 18.69
C PRO A 422 -0.72 1.27 17.54
N GLU A 423 -1.61 2.24 17.80
CA GLU A 423 -2.26 3.05 16.76
C GLU A 423 -1.57 4.41 16.60
N MET A 424 -0.77 4.58 15.55
CA MET A 424 0.14 5.74 15.41
C MET A 424 -0.33 6.82 14.43
N GLY A 425 -1.50 6.67 13.79
CA GLY A 425 -2.02 7.66 12.83
C GLY A 425 -2.89 8.74 13.49
N LEU A 426 -4.22 8.54 13.48
CA LEU A 426 -5.21 9.54 13.90
C LEU A 426 -5.00 10.02 15.34
N ILE A 427 -4.77 9.09 16.25
CA ILE A 427 -4.73 9.38 17.69
C ILE A 427 -3.58 10.33 18.02
N PRO A 428 -2.33 10.05 17.61
CA PRO A 428 -1.23 10.99 17.79
C PRO A 428 -1.39 12.29 17.01
N CYS A 429 -1.99 12.24 15.82
CA CYS A 429 -2.21 13.44 15.00
C CYS A 429 -3.17 14.43 15.69
N LEU A 430 -4.19 13.93 16.39
CA LEU A 430 -5.12 14.76 17.16
C LEU A 430 -4.60 15.17 18.55
N ASN A 431 -3.48 14.60 19.01
CA ASN A 431 -2.86 14.87 20.31
C ASN A 431 -1.38 15.25 20.14
N PRO A 432 -1.05 16.37 19.50
CA PRO A 432 0.33 16.72 19.14
C PRO A 432 1.26 16.93 20.36
N ASP A 433 0.71 17.36 21.49
CA ASP A 433 1.45 17.66 22.72
C ASP A 433 1.76 16.44 23.61
N VAL A 434 1.29 15.25 23.20
CA VAL A 434 1.48 13.99 23.89
C VAL A 434 2.56 13.17 23.20
N GLY A 435 3.47 12.57 23.99
CA GLY A 435 4.44 11.59 23.48
C GLY A 435 3.81 10.22 23.27
N PHE A 436 4.20 9.49 22.20
CA PHE A 436 3.67 8.16 21.94
C PHE A 436 4.78 7.12 21.87
N ILE A 437 4.59 5.99 22.53
CA ILE A 437 5.46 4.81 22.46
C ILE A 437 4.74 3.78 21.60
N ASP A 438 5.31 3.52 20.45
CA ASP A 438 4.69 2.73 19.38
C ASP A 438 4.94 1.24 19.57
N PHE A 439 3.92 0.49 19.95
CA PHE A 439 4.00 -0.96 20.09
C PHE A 439 4.33 -1.69 18.78
N GLU A 440 4.01 -1.11 17.63
CA GLU A 440 4.34 -1.66 16.33
C GLU A 440 5.80 -1.34 15.92
N GLY A 441 6.48 -0.48 16.67
CA GLY A 441 7.88 -0.13 16.42
C GLY A 441 8.10 0.67 15.14
N LEU A 442 7.08 1.19 14.49
CA LEU A 442 7.25 2.00 13.27
C LEU A 442 7.95 3.31 13.60
N THR A 443 7.55 3.91 14.73
CA THR A 443 8.03 5.22 15.21
C THR A 443 8.88 5.11 16.49
N ASP A 444 9.14 3.90 16.99
CA ASP A 444 10.03 3.63 18.12
C ASP A 444 11.17 2.70 17.71
N ALA A 445 12.40 3.24 17.67
CA ALA A 445 13.57 2.51 17.22
C ALA A 445 13.96 1.34 18.14
N THR A 446 13.71 1.45 19.44
CA THR A 446 14.03 0.39 20.39
C THR A 446 13.11 -0.80 20.18
N ILE A 447 11.82 -0.56 20.05
CA ILE A 447 10.82 -1.62 19.84
C ILE A 447 11.08 -2.33 18.52
N ALA A 448 11.38 -1.60 17.43
CA ALA A 448 11.72 -2.20 16.14
C ALA A 448 12.89 -3.19 16.17
N HIS A 449 13.78 -3.09 17.17
CA HIS A 449 14.98 -3.91 17.30
C HIS A 449 14.92 -4.90 18.49
N LEU A 450 13.77 -5.03 19.17
CA LEU A 450 13.66 -5.96 20.28
C LEU A 450 13.80 -7.42 19.81
N PRO A 451 14.60 -8.25 20.49
CA PRO A 451 14.77 -9.65 20.13
C PRO A 451 13.44 -10.42 20.19
N GLY A 452 13.16 -11.21 19.17
CA GLY A 452 11.92 -12.00 19.08
C GLY A 452 10.70 -11.18 18.65
N TYR A 453 10.88 -9.92 18.37
CA TYR A 453 9.85 -9.02 17.88
C TYR A 453 9.83 -9.07 16.35
N HIS A 454 8.85 -9.77 15.79
CA HIS A 454 8.67 -9.85 14.34
C HIS A 454 7.21 -9.55 14.02
N HIS A 455 6.98 -8.52 13.26
CA HIS A 455 5.66 -8.17 12.78
C HIS A 455 5.32 -9.04 11.58
N GLY A 456 4.43 -10.00 11.77
CA GLY A 456 3.72 -10.63 10.65
C GLY A 456 2.68 -9.65 10.07
N PRO A 457 2.15 -9.89 8.85
CA PRO A 457 1.14 -9.03 8.22
C PRO A 457 -0.18 -8.94 9.01
N PHE A 458 -0.37 -9.81 9.97
CA PHE A 458 -1.49 -9.82 10.91
C PHE A 458 -1.09 -9.29 12.29
N GLY A 459 -0.01 -8.47 12.36
CA GLY A 459 0.41 -7.82 13.58
C GLY A 459 0.33 -8.80 14.76
N VAL A 460 1.19 -9.83 14.80
CA VAL A 460 1.24 -10.62 16.01
C VAL A 460 1.81 -9.72 17.08
N TYR A 461 0.96 -8.88 17.52
CA TYR A 461 0.74 -8.40 18.88
C TYR A 461 2.02 -8.08 19.64
N ALA A 462 2.77 -7.16 19.07
CA ALA A 462 3.89 -6.55 19.71
C ALA A 462 3.56 -6.11 21.15
N GLY A 463 2.37 -5.63 21.38
CA GLY A 463 1.93 -5.18 22.69
C GLY A 463 1.37 -6.23 23.64
N GLN A 464 1.32 -7.54 23.31
CA GLN A 464 0.70 -8.51 24.21
C GLN A 464 1.46 -8.71 25.53
N ASP A 465 2.78 -8.59 25.51
CA ASP A 465 3.63 -8.81 26.69
C ASP A 465 4.11 -7.51 27.36
N TRP A 466 3.48 -6.37 27.05
CA TRP A 466 3.85 -5.07 27.64
C TRP A 466 3.73 -5.06 29.16
N ASP A 467 2.89 -5.89 29.74
CA ASP A 467 2.64 -6.01 31.17
C ASP A 467 3.48 -7.11 31.84
N SER A 468 4.36 -7.79 31.12
CA SER A 468 5.28 -8.79 31.67
C SER A 468 6.66 -8.22 31.84
N LEU A 469 7.12 -8.06 33.07
CA LEU A 469 8.46 -7.59 33.38
C LEU A 469 9.56 -8.61 32.97
N ASP A 470 9.17 -9.84 32.71
CA ASP A 470 10.08 -10.88 32.18
C ASP A 470 10.27 -10.75 30.66
N ALA A 471 9.32 -10.10 29.95
CA ALA A 471 9.40 -9.86 28.53
C ALA A 471 10.21 -8.61 28.18
N PRO A 472 10.93 -8.58 27.03
CA PRO A 472 11.68 -7.40 26.60
C PRO A 472 10.81 -6.14 26.49
N MET A 473 9.59 -6.29 25.94
CA MET A 473 8.64 -5.19 25.81
C MET A 473 8.22 -4.64 27.16
N GLY A 474 7.83 -5.48 28.11
CA GLY A 474 7.39 -5.02 29.42
C GLY A 474 8.50 -4.30 30.18
N ARG A 475 9.74 -4.78 30.08
CA ARG A 475 10.91 -4.05 30.66
C ARG A 475 11.11 -2.69 29.99
N TYR A 476 10.95 -2.60 28.68
CA TYR A 476 11.07 -1.33 27.96
C TYR A 476 9.95 -0.36 28.34
N ILE A 477 8.70 -0.79 28.41
CA ILE A 477 7.57 0.03 28.87
C ILE A 477 7.79 0.49 30.31
N GLU A 478 8.30 -0.39 31.18
CA GLU A 478 8.66 -0.01 32.54
C GLU A 478 9.77 1.04 32.59
N TYR A 479 10.80 0.94 31.72
CA TYR A 479 11.87 1.91 31.59
C TYR A 479 11.38 3.26 31.04
N ARG A 480 10.48 3.28 30.04
CA ARG A 480 9.95 4.51 29.42
C ARG A 480 8.96 5.25 30.31
N HIS A 481 8.37 4.59 31.29
CA HIS A 481 7.44 5.15 32.25
C HIS A 481 6.23 5.90 31.64
N PRO A 482 5.52 5.37 30.63
CA PRO A 482 4.35 6.06 30.09
C PRO A 482 3.30 6.29 31.20
N ALA A 483 2.62 7.44 31.16
CA ALA A 483 1.54 7.77 32.06
C ALA A 483 0.37 6.80 31.88
N TYR A 484 0.14 6.38 30.62
CA TYR A 484 -0.90 5.46 30.26
C TYR A 484 -0.40 4.42 29.25
N VAL A 485 -1.04 3.25 29.30
CA VAL A 485 -0.92 2.21 28.27
C VAL A 485 -2.32 1.93 27.72
N VAL A 486 -2.44 1.92 26.40
CA VAL A 486 -3.68 1.58 25.70
C VAL A 486 -3.45 0.28 24.94
N SER A 487 -4.16 -0.77 25.34
CA SER A 487 -4.13 -2.07 24.67
C SER A 487 -5.35 -2.19 23.75
N ALA A 488 -5.13 -2.39 22.46
CA ALA A 488 -6.19 -2.43 21.46
C ALA A 488 -6.75 -3.85 21.22
N TYR A 489 -5.95 -4.89 21.41
CA TYR A 489 -6.26 -6.25 20.94
C TYR A 489 -6.27 -7.29 22.06
N ARG A 490 -6.34 -6.87 23.30
CA ARG A 490 -6.31 -7.78 24.44
C ARG A 490 -7.72 -8.12 24.91
N ILE A 491 -7.95 -9.40 25.20
CA ILE A 491 -9.10 -9.83 25.99
C ILE A 491 -8.91 -9.25 27.39
N ASP A 492 -10.01 -8.91 28.07
CA ASP A 492 -10.00 -8.31 29.40
C ASP A 492 -9.48 -9.30 30.47
N GLU A 493 -8.17 -9.55 30.41
CA GLU A 493 -7.46 -10.39 31.37
C GLU A 493 -6.82 -9.56 32.47
N PRO A 494 -6.59 -10.14 33.67
CA PRO A 494 -5.87 -9.47 34.72
C PRO A 494 -4.48 -9.02 34.25
N ILE A 495 -4.15 -7.77 34.52
CA ILE A 495 -2.83 -7.21 34.20
C ILE A 495 -1.77 -7.79 35.13
N ARG A 496 -0.63 -8.22 34.57
CA ARG A 496 0.50 -8.80 35.30
C ARG A 496 1.40 -7.73 35.95
N ASN A 497 1.51 -6.54 35.33
CA ASN A 497 2.33 -5.46 35.84
C ASN A 497 1.61 -4.71 36.97
N PRO A 498 2.11 -4.78 38.23
CA PRO A 498 1.45 -4.16 39.38
C PRO A 498 1.51 -2.62 39.35
N ASN A 499 2.39 -2.05 38.52
CA ASN A 499 2.57 -0.60 38.42
C ASN A 499 1.47 0.10 37.61
N TYR A 500 0.57 -0.65 37.00
CA TYR A 500 -0.55 -0.12 36.23
C TYR A 500 -1.89 -0.60 36.79
N ILE A 501 -2.93 0.21 36.61
CA ILE A 501 -4.31 -0.14 36.94
C ILE A 501 -5.21 0.20 35.77
N LYS A 502 -6.18 -0.65 35.48
CA LYS A 502 -7.19 -0.37 34.47
C LYS A 502 -8.09 0.77 34.95
N VAL A 503 -8.20 1.82 34.13
CA VAL A 503 -8.99 3.02 34.44
C VAL A 503 -10.16 3.24 33.50
N ALA A 504 -10.09 2.70 32.27
CA ALA A 504 -11.17 2.82 31.31
C ALA A 504 -11.23 1.63 30.36
N THR A 505 -12.41 1.39 29.82
CA THR A 505 -12.65 0.54 28.65
C THR A 505 -13.43 1.37 27.65
N ILE A 506 -12.80 1.64 26.49
CA ILE A 506 -13.40 2.44 25.44
C ILE A 506 -13.82 1.50 24.32
N ARG A 507 -15.11 1.51 24.01
CA ARG A 507 -15.68 0.63 23.00
C ARG A 507 -15.10 1.00 21.64
N ALA A 508 -14.33 0.07 21.08
CA ALA A 508 -13.81 0.16 19.74
C ALA A 508 -14.80 -0.43 18.73
N HIS A 509 -14.39 -0.55 17.49
CA HIS A 509 -15.22 -1.07 16.42
C HIS A 509 -15.31 -2.61 16.45
N ILE A 510 -16.27 -3.16 15.68
CA ILE A 510 -16.39 -4.58 15.38
C ILE A 510 -15.44 -4.88 14.21
N ASP A 511 -14.52 -5.80 14.41
CA ASP A 511 -13.80 -6.46 13.29
C ASP A 511 -14.44 -7.82 12.97
N ILE A 512 -13.85 -8.56 12.04
CA ILE A 512 -14.28 -9.90 11.64
C ILE A 512 -14.27 -10.91 12.81
N ASN A 513 -13.56 -10.63 13.90
CA ASN A 513 -13.43 -11.46 15.10
C ASN A 513 -14.33 -10.99 16.24
N GLY A 514 -15.04 -9.88 16.09
CA GLY A 514 -15.96 -9.34 17.09
C GLY A 514 -15.62 -7.92 17.57
N TRP A 515 -16.20 -7.55 18.73
CA TRP A 515 -15.96 -6.25 19.34
C TRP A 515 -14.59 -6.23 20.03
N HIS A 516 -13.71 -5.32 19.59
CA HIS A 516 -12.50 -4.98 20.32
C HIS A 516 -12.73 -3.72 21.15
N ASN A 517 -12.20 -3.71 22.36
CA ASN A 517 -12.20 -2.54 23.22
C ASN A 517 -10.78 -2.04 23.39
N PHE A 518 -10.62 -0.73 23.41
CA PHE A 518 -9.41 -0.14 23.95
C PHE A 518 -9.44 -0.22 25.47
N LEU A 519 -8.53 -0.97 26.05
CA LEU A 519 -8.35 -1.08 27.49
C LEU A 519 -7.28 -0.07 27.90
N VAL A 520 -7.66 0.89 28.74
CA VAL A 520 -6.76 1.97 29.19
C VAL A 520 -6.27 1.67 30.59
N TYR A 521 -4.96 1.66 30.74
CA TYR A 521 -4.27 1.43 32.00
C TYR A 521 -3.48 2.68 32.38
N LYS A 522 -3.65 3.14 33.62
CA LYS A 522 -2.93 4.28 34.18
C LYS A 522 -1.78 3.78 35.06
N ARG A 523 -0.62 4.41 34.96
CA ARG A 523 0.49 4.16 35.88
C ARG A 523 0.11 4.61 37.30
N ARG A 524 0.37 3.77 38.28
CA ARG A 524 0.21 4.15 39.70
C ARG A 524 1.23 5.21 40.05
N ALA A 525 0.82 6.23 40.80
CA ALA A 525 1.77 7.17 41.37
C ALA A 525 2.76 6.40 42.26
N TRP A 526 4.07 6.72 42.11
CA TRP A 526 5.08 6.14 42.98
C TRP A 526 4.74 6.53 44.43
N GLN A 527 4.30 5.58 45.22
CA GLN A 527 4.32 5.72 46.68
C GLN A 527 5.75 5.51 47.10
N SER A 528 6.45 6.60 47.47
CA SER A 528 7.73 6.50 48.16
C SER A 528 7.46 5.78 49.48
N THR A 529 7.72 4.48 49.50
CA THR A 529 7.87 3.77 50.77
C THR A 529 9.18 4.27 51.39
N THR A 530 9.10 5.36 52.13
CA THR A 530 10.11 5.68 53.11
C THR A 530 10.09 4.53 54.10
N PRO A 531 11.18 3.78 54.30
CA PRO A 531 11.24 2.83 55.39
C PRO A 531 11.08 3.64 56.70
N GLN A 532 9.96 3.46 57.38
CA GLN A 532 9.92 3.87 58.76
C GLN A 532 10.98 3.07 59.49
N GLN A 533 12.03 3.77 59.90
CA GLN A 533 13.00 3.27 60.88
C GLN A 533 12.23 2.88 62.13
N GLN A 534 12.18 1.59 62.42
CA GLN A 534 12.01 1.10 63.78
C GLN A 534 13.35 0.60 64.30
#